data_eb9c5bbfeca1bf5556e9a7064241b3f4
#
_entry.id   eb9c5bbfeca1bf5556e9a7064241b3f4
#
_cell.length_a   1.000
_cell.length_b   1.000
_cell.length_c   1.000
_cell.angle_alpha   90.00
_cell.angle_beta   90.00
_cell.angle_gamma   90.00
#
_symmetry.space_group_name_H-M   'P 1'
#
loop_
_entity.id
_entity.type
_entity.pdbx_description
1 polymer ?
#
loop_
_entity_poly.entity_id
_entity_poly.type
_entity_poly.pdbx_seq_one_letter_code
_entity_poly.pdbx_strand_id
1 'polypeptide(L)'
;MSFISSLLSNLNYGTILFLMLLESTVVPVPSEFVVTPAAYHAASGPLDVWLVILFATIGADLGASINYVVAYYVGRPVIYRFANSKWGKMCLLNQEKVEKSERYFDNHGIVATLTGRLIPGIRHLISIPAGLAKMNYWKFLLYTTIGAGVWHAILAGLGWYLHTIVPEEQLNDKITEYAEYIKLFIIALVIIAIGWFVVKALLKKKN
;
A
#
# COMPACT_ATOMS: atom_id res chain seq x y z
N MET A 1 10.90 20.42 -15.55
CA MET A 1 9.88 19.63 -14.81
C MET A 1 10.32 18.17 -14.83
N SER A 2 10.16 17.47 -13.71
CA SER A 2 10.46 16.04 -13.68
C SER A 2 9.40 15.27 -14.50
N PHE A 3 9.76 14.12 -15.05
CA PHE A 3 8.84 13.25 -15.80
C PHE A 3 7.55 12.94 -15.01
N ILE A 4 7.69 12.69 -13.70
CA ILE A 4 6.54 12.42 -12.83
C ILE A 4 5.60 13.62 -12.72
N SER A 5 6.12 14.87 -12.61
CA SER A 5 5.26 16.05 -12.55
C SER A 5 4.50 16.30 -13.87
N SER A 6 5.09 15.93 -15.01
CA SER A 6 4.39 15.97 -16.31
C SER A 6 3.26 14.95 -16.40
N LEU A 7 3.42 13.76 -15.79
CA LEU A 7 2.34 12.75 -15.72
C LEU A 7 1.23 13.18 -14.75
N LEU A 8 1.59 13.81 -13.63
CA LEU A 8 0.62 14.32 -12.66
C LEU A 8 -0.22 15.48 -13.20
N SER A 9 0.34 16.31 -14.10
CA SER A 9 -0.40 17.41 -14.76
C SER A 9 -1.33 16.94 -15.87
N ASN A 10 -1.20 15.68 -16.35
CA ASN A 10 -2.02 15.12 -17.44
C ASN A 10 -2.65 13.79 -17.00
N LEU A 11 -3.47 13.83 -15.95
CA LEU A 11 -4.13 12.64 -15.42
C LEU A 11 -5.16 12.10 -16.43
N ASN A 12 -4.97 10.85 -16.79
CA ASN A 12 -5.89 10.01 -17.54
C ASN A 12 -5.75 8.57 -17.03
N TYR A 13 -6.62 7.66 -17.45
CA TYR A 13 -6.60 6.28 -16.93
C TYR A 13 -5.26 5.56 -17.14
N GLY A 14 -4.56 5.83 -18.25
CA GLY A 14 -3.24 5.26 -18.52
C GLY A 14 -2.16 5.80 -17.60
N THR A 15 -2.14 7.12 -17.36
CA THR A 15 -1.17 7.75 -16.43
C THR A 15 -1.45 7.34 -14.98
N ILE A 16 -2.72 7.22 -14.59
CA ILE A 16 -3.13 6.73 -13.27
C ILE A 16 -2.62 5.30 -13.06
N LEU A 17 -2.91 4.39 -13.99
CA LEU A 17 -2.43 3.01 -13.94
C LEU A 17 -0.90 2.95 -13.82
N PHE A 18 -0.19 3.69 -14.65
CA PHE A 18 1.26 3.68 -14.68
C PHE A 18 1.87 4.25 -13.39
N LEU A 19 1.37 5.37 -12.89
CA LEU A 19 1.84 5.96 -11.63
C LEU A 19 1.58 5.04 -10.44
N MET A 20 0.42 4.36 -10.40
CA MET A 20 0.09 3.41 -9.34
C MET A 20 0.90 2.11 -9.44
N LEU A 21 1.28 1.69 -10.66
CA LEU A 21 2.23 0.60 -10.85
C LEU A 21 3.60 0.99 -10.27
N LEU A 22 4.10 2.19 -10.57
CA LEU A 22 5.37 2.69 -10.03
C LEU A 22 5.32 2.81 -8.50
N GLU A 23 4.24 3.35 -7.93
CA GLU A 23 4.03 3.49 -6.48
C GLU A 23 4.11 2.14 -5.78
N SER A 24 3.47 1.14 -6.33
CA SER A 24 3.45 -0.20 -5.74
C SER A 24 4.75 -0.98 -5.95
N THR A 25 5.71 -0.47 -6.70
CA THR A 25 7.06 -1.04 -6.82
C THR A 25 8.02 -0.40 -5.79
N VAL A 26 9.06 0.27 -6.23
CA VAL A 26 10.11 0.86 -5.38
C VAL A 26 10.10 2.38 -5.41
N VAL A 27 9.38 2.98 -6.36
CA VAL A 27 9.35 4.44 -6.55
C VAL A 27 8.32 5.06 -5.60
N PRO A 28 8.72 5.92 -4.67
CA PRO A 28 7.80 6.51 -3.70
C PRO A 28 6.97 7.62 -4.34
N VAL A 29 5.93 7.26 -5.08
CA VAL A 29 4.90 8.19 -5.57
C VAL A 29 3.70 8.04 -4.65
N PRO A 30 3.38 9.04 -3.80
CA PRO A 30 2.23 8.89 -2.92
C PRO A 30 0.92 8.85 -3.73
N SER A 31 0.12 7.80 -3.55
CA SER A 31 -1.16 7.62 -4.26
C SER A 31 -2.15 8.76 -4.00
N GLU A 32 -1.98 9.46 -2.90
CA GLU A 32 -2.75 10.64 -2.51
C GLU A 32 -2.67 11.74 -3.58
N PHE A 33 -1.52 11.91 -4.21
CA PHE A 33 -1.30 12.87 -5.30
C PHE A 33 -1.66 12.34 -6.69
N VAL A 34 -2.12 11.10 -6.80
CA VAL A 34 -2.59 10.51 -8.06
C VAL A 34 -4.09 10.31 -8.04
N VAL A 35 -4.60 9.54 -7.07
CA VAL A 35 -6.00 9.13 -7.02
C VAL A 35 -6.91 10.28 -6.58
N THR A 36 -6.47 11.08 -5.60
CA THR A 36 -7.31 12.19 -5.08
C THR A 36 -7.52 13.29 -6.13
N PRO A 37 -6.48 13.81 -6.84
CA PRO A 37 -6.72 14.77 -7.92
C PRO A 37 -7.50 14.16 -9.10
N ALA A 38 -7.26 12.89 -9.45
CA ALA A 38 -8.01 12.23 -10.52
C ALA A 38 -9.51 12.14 -10.17
N ALA A 39 -9.85 11.84 -8.91
CA ALA A 39 -11.23 11.79 -8.45
C ALA A 39 -11.86 13.18 -8.32
N TYR A 40 -11.07 14.22 -7.96
CA TYR A 40 -11.49 15.61 -7.98
C TYR A 40 -11.91 16.02 -9.40
N HIS A 41 -11.10 15.73 -10.41
CA HIS A 41 -11.43 16.00 -11.82
C HIS A 41 -12.58 15.11 -12.33
N ALA A 42 -12.75 13.89 -11.80
CA ALA A 42 -13.90 13.05 -12.11
C ALA A 42 -15.23 13.69 -11.67
N ALA A 43 -15.22 14.43 -10.57
CA ALA A 43 -16.40 15.19 -10.13
C ALA A 43 -16.80 16.33 -11.09
N SER A 44 -15.82 16.87 -11.87
CA SER A 44 -16.06 17.86 -12.94
C SER A 44 -16.48 17.25 -14.28
N GLY A 45 -16.44 15.91 -14.44
CA GLY A 45 -16.92 15.18 -15.59
C GLY A 45 -15.89 14.69 -16.63
N PRO A 46 -14.59 15.06 -16.63
CA PRO A 46 -13.64 14.56 -17.64
C PRO A 46 -13.22 13.10 -17.39
N LEU A 47 -13.40 12.59 -16.18
CA LEU A 47 -13.09 11.22 -15.78
C LEU A 47 -14.31 10.60 -15.06
N ASP A 48 -14.34 9.27 -14.98
CA ASP A 48 -15.27 8.52 -14.16
C ASP A 48 -14.59 8.03 -12.89
N VAL A 49 -15.17 8.27 -11.72
CA VAL A 49 -14.56 7.94 -10.42
C VAL A 49 -14.36 6.44 -10.23
N TRP A 50 -15.30 5.61 -10.75
CA TRP A 50 -15.17 4.15 -10.63
C TRP A 50 -14.05 3.62 -11.50
N LEU A 51 -13.85 4.21 -12.69
CA LEU A 51 -12.74 3.87 -13.56
C LEU A 51 -11.41 4.37 -12.95
N VAL A 52 -11.37 5.51 -12.29
CA VAL A 52 -10.18 5.97 -11.53
C VAL A 52 -9.80 4.93 -10.49
N ILE A 53 -10.75 4.47 -9.66
CA ILE A 53 -10.51 3.43 -8.64
C ILE A 53 -10.04 2.12 -9.29
N LEU A 54 -10.69 1.70 -10.37
CA LEU A 54 -10.36 0.46 -11.09
C LEU A 54 -8.94 0.50 -11.65
N PHE A 55 -8.59 1.53 -12.43
CA PHE A 55 -7.26 1.63 -13.05
C PHE A 55 -6.16 1.85 -12.03
N ALA A 56 -6.42 2.59 -10.95
CA ALA A 56 -5.50 2.72 -9.83
C ALA A 56 -5.24 1.36 -9.15
N THR A 57 -6.29 0.57 -8.93
CA THR A 57 -6.17 -0.75 -8.30
C THR A 57 -5.43 -1.73 -9.21
N ILE A 58 -5.73 -1.75 -10.51
CA ILE A 58 -5.01 -2.60 -11.48
C ILE A 58 -3.52 -2.21 -11.51
N GLY A 59 -3.20 -0.91 -11.53
CA GLY A 59 -1.82 -0.45 -11.48
C GLY A 59 -1.09 -0.92 -10.22
N ALA A 60 -1.74 -0.78 -9.05
CA ALA A 60 -1.19 -1.25 -7.78
C ALA A 60 -1.00 -2.78 -7.76
N ASP A 61 -1.92 -3.54 -8.31
CA ASP A 61 -1.83 -5.01 -8.39
C ASP A 61 -0.68 -5.45 -9.29
N LEU A 62 -0.47 -4.77 -10.42
CA LEU A 62 0.66 -5.04 -11.31
C LEU A 62 2.00 -4.77 -10.62
N GLY A 63 2.15 -3.60 -9.97
CA GLY A 63 3.36 -3.27 -9.23
C GLY A 63 3.62 -4.23 -8.06
N ALA A 64 2.58 -4.58 -7.32
CA ALA A 64 2.65 -5.57 -6.24
C ALA A 64 3.06 -6.96 -6.75
N SER A 65 2.55 -7.36 -7.91
CA SER A 65 2.88 -8.64 -8.54
C SER A 65 4.35 -8.70 -8.95
N ILE A 66 4.90 -7.60 -9.47
CA ILE A 66 6.34 -7.50 -9.79
C ILE A 66 7.17 -7.71 -8.52
N ASN A 67 6.87 -7.00 -7.43
CA ASN A 67 7.59 -7.16 -6.16
C ASN A 67 7.46 -8.56 -5.59
N TYR A 68 6.25 -9.15 -5.66
CA TYR A 68 6.00 -10.52 -5.23
C TYR A 68 6.86 -11.52 -6.02
N VAL A 69 6.85 -11.43 -7.35
CA VAL A 69 7.59 -12.35 -8.25
C VAL A 69 9.10 -12.23 -8.02
N VAL A 70 9.62 -11.01 -7.94
CA VAL A 70 11.03 -10.77 -7.62
C VAL A 70 11.40 -11.37 -6.26
N ALA A 71 10.59 -11.13 -5.23
CA ALA A 71 10.83 -11.70 -3.91
C ALA A 71 10.72 -13.23 -3.89
N TYR A 72 9.78 -13.80 -4.64
CA TYR A 72 9.56 -15.25 -4.73
C TYR A 72 10.76 -15.98 -5.34
N TYR A 73 11.31 -15.47 -6.45
CA TYR A 73 12.38 -16.15 -7.19
C TYR A 73 13.78 -15.73 -6.74
N VAL A 74 13.98 -14.47 -6.41
CA VAL A 74 15.31 -13.88 -6.15
C VAL A 74 15.50 -13.58 -4.66
N GLY A 75 14.41 -13.31 -3.95
CA GLY A 75 14.44 -12.73 -2.61
C GLY A 75 15.11 -13.59 -1.54
N ARG A 76 14.81 -14.90 -1.45
CA ARG A 76 15.37 -15.75 -0.39
C ARG A 76 16.90 -15.77 -0.40
N PRO A 77 17.58 -16.11 -1.51
CA PRO A 77 19.05 -16.14 -1.53
C PRO A 77 19.69 -14.78 -1.18
N VAL A 78 19.09 -13.70 -1.68
CA VAL A 78 19.58 -12.32 -1.44
C VAL A 78 19.35 -11.93 0.01
N ILE A 79 18.16 -12.16 0.55
CA ILE A 79 17.82 -11.78 1.93
C ILE A 79 18.60 -12.60 2.96
N TYR A 80 18.75 -13.92 2.74
CA TYR A 80 19.56 -14.74 3.62
C TYR A 80 21.04 -14.34 3.58
N ARG A 81 21.58 -14.02 2.39
CA ARG A 81 22.93 -13.50 2.26
C ARG A 81 23.08 -12.15 2.96
N PHE A 82 22.10 -11.24 2.82
CA PHE A 82 22.10 -9.96 3.51
C PHE A 82 21.94 -10.12 5.02
N ALA A 83 20.99 -10.92 5.50
CA ALA A 83 20.78 -11.19 6.94
C ALA A 83 22.02 -11.76 7.63
N ASN A 84 22.80 -12.58 6.92
CA ASN A 84 24.04 -13.15 7.43
C ASN A 84 25.27 -12.21 7.26
N SER A 85 25.11 -11.08 6.56
CA SER A 85 26.17 -10.09 6.36
C SER A 85 26.38 -9.21 7.60
N LYS A 86 27.52 -8.48 7.63
CA LYS A 86 27.78 -7.48 8.68
C LYS A 86 26.69 -6.40 8.73
N TRP A 87 26.19 -5.98 7.57
CA TRP A 87 25.11 -4.98 7.45
C TRP A 87 23.76 -5.50 7.98
N GLY A 88 23.42 -6.74 7.67
CA GLY A 88 22.21 -7.37 8.20
C GLY A 88 22.23 -7.47 9.72
N LYS A 89 23.38 -7.83 10.30
CA LYS A 89 23.58 -7.87 11.77
C LYS A 89 23.45 -6.48 12.41
N MET A 90 23.94 -5.41 11.76
CA MET A 90 23.75 -4.02 12.23
C MET A 90 22.25 -3.62 12.21
N CYS A 91 21.48 -4.11 11.23
CA CYS A 91 20.03 -3.90 11.16
C CYS A 91 19.25 -4.86 12.08
N LEU A 92 19.92 -5.57 13.00
CA LEU A 92 19.31 -6.58 13.87
C LEU A 92 18.55 -7.71 13.12
N LEU A 93 18.89 -7.92 11.85
CA LEU A 93 18.39 -9.01 11.02
C LEU A 93 19.35 -10.20 11.18
N ASN A 94 18.74 -11.38 11.26
CA ASN A 94 19.42 -12.67 11.15
C ASN A 94 18.50 -13.66 10.42
N GLN A 95 19.08 -14.78 10.00
CA GLN A 95 18.34 -15.80 9.28
C GLN A 95 17.13 -16.30 10.07
N GLU A 96 17.25 -16.52 11.38
CA GLU A 96 16.17 -16.99 12.24
C GLU A 96 14.97 -16.02 12.26
N LYS A 97 15.22 -14.70 12.31
CA LYS A 97 14.17 -13.68 12.26
C LYS A 97 13.45 -13.67 10.91
N VAL A 98 14.21 -13.86 9.82
CA VAL A 98 13.61 -13.96 8.48
C VAL A 98 12.71 -15.19 8.40
N GLU A 99 13.19 -16.37 8.81
CA GLU A 99 12.40 -17.60 8.83
C GLU A 99 11.18 -17.51 9.76
N LYS A 100 11.30 -16.82 10.89
CA LYS A 100 10.16 -16.57 11.79
C LYS A 100 9.11 -15.68 11.13
N SER A 101 9.54 -14.66 10.39
CA SER A 101 8.64 -13.81 9.61
C SER A 101 7.97 -14.59 8.47
N GLU A 102 8.70 -15.45 7.76
CA GLU A 102 8.13 -16.33 6.75
C GLU A 102 7.06 -17.26 7.34
N ARG A 103 7.37 -17.95 8.46
CA ARG A 103 6.39 -18.81 9.17
C ARG A 103 5.17 -18.04 9.66
N TYR A 104 5.34 -16.81 10.12
CA TYR A 104 4.20 -15.96 10.49
C TYR A 104 3.32 -15.66 9.28
N PHE A 105 3.94 -15.37 8.14
CA PHE A 105 3.24 -15.10 6.90
C PHE A 105 2.54 -16.34 6.33
N ASP A 106 3.14 -17.53 6.47
CA ASP A 106 2.52 -18.81 6.08
C ASP A 106 1.19 -19.03 6.83
N ASN A 107 1.13 -18.67 8.10
CA ASN A 107 -0.06 -18.88 8.93
C ASN A 107 -1.08 -17.72 8.86
N HIS A 108 -0.61 -16.49 8.63
CA HIS A 108 -1.42 -15.27 8.73
C HIS A 108 -1.33 -14.38 7.48
N GLY A 109 -0.78 -14.87 6.38
CA GLY A 109 -0.47 -14.08 5.18
C GLY A 109 -1.66 -13.32 4.62
N ILE A 110 -2.86 -13.89 4.70
CA ILE A 110 -4.11 -13.24 4.29
C ILE A 110 -4.35 -11.96 5.10
N VAL A 111 -4.35 -12.09 6.43
CA VAL A 111 -4.58 -10.95 7.33
C VAL A 111 -3.46 -9.94 7.19
N ALA A 112 -2.20 -10.42 7.14
CA ALA A 112 -1.04 -9.55 6.97
C ALA A 112 -1.07 -8.78 5.65
N THR A 113 -1.46 -9.42 4.54
CA THR A 113 -1.59 -8.77 3.23
C THR A 113 -2.69 -7.72 3.27
N LEU A 114 -3.89 -8.07 3.73
CA LEU A 114 -5.02 -7.16 3.77
C LEU A 114 -4.76 -5.95 4.67
N THR A 115 -4.34 -6.20 5.93
CA THR A 115 -4.08 -5.11 6.89
C THR A 115 -2.87 -4.27 6.50
N GLY A 116 -1.80 -4.91 6.01
CA GLY A 116 -0.61 -4.21 5.55
C GLY A 116 -0.88 -3.25 4.38
N ARG A 117 -1.83 -3.59 3.52
CA ARG A 117 -2.27 -2.71 2.42
C ARG A 117 -3.00 -1.45 2.87
N LEU A 118 -3.61 -1.48 4.04
CA LEU A 118 -4.31 -0.32 4.62
C LEU A 118 -3.39 0.59 5.43
N ILE A 119 -2.15 0.15 5.74
CA ILE A 119 -1.21 0.95 6.53
C ILE A 119 -0.32 1.77 5.59
N PRO A 120 -0.38 3.12 5.62
CA PRO A 120 0.51 3.99 4.87
C PRO A 120 2.00 3.67 5.17
N GLY A 121 2.83 3.65 4.13
CA GLY A 121 4.27 3.34 4.25
C GLY A 121 4.62 1.85 4.29
N ILE A 122 3.69 0.97 4.63
CA ILE A 122 3.92 -0.50 4.61
C ILE A 122 3.28 -1.12 3.38
N ARG A 123 2.19 -0.55 2.87
CA ARG A 123 1.33 -1.13 1.82
C ARG A 123 2.08 -1.56 0.55
N HIS A 124 3.09 -0.83 0.11
CA HIS A 124 3.91 -1.18 -1.05
C HIS A 124 4.98 -2.24 -0.74
N LEU A 125 5.39 -2.38 0.52
CA LEU A 125 6.40 -3.34 0.94
C LEU A 125 5.84 -4.73 1.26
N ILE A 126 4.53 -4.86 1.53
CA ILE A 126 3.90 -6.10 1.97
C ILE A 126 4.02 -7.24 0.95
N SER A 127 4.19 -6.91 -0.33
CA SER A 127 4.38 -7.87 -1.43
C SER A 127 5.69 -8.66 -1.29
N ILE A 128 6.72 -8.07 -0.68
CA ILE A 128 8.03 -8.70 -0.51
C ILE A 128 7.95 -9.87 0.47
N PRO A 129 7.49 -9.72 1.73
CA PRO A 129 7.35 -10.85 2.64
C PRO A 129 6.35 -11.89 2.13
N ALA A 130 5.29 -11.50 1.41
CA ALA A 130 4.37 -12.45 0.79
C ALA A 130 5.07 -13.35 -0.25
N GLY A 131 5.92 -12.76 -1.10
CA GLY A 131 6.72 -13.49 -2.08
C GLY A 131 7.77 -14.40 -1.43
N LEU A 132 8.47 -13.92 -0.40
CA LEU A 132 9.45 -14.68 0.37
C LEU A 132 8.85 -15.90 1.05
N ALA A 133 7.68 -15.73 1.68
CA ALA A 133 6.92 -16.81 2.30
C ALA A 133 6.27 -17.76 1.29
N LYS A 134 6.41 -17.49 -0.02
CA LYS A 134 5.78 -18.26 -1.10
C LYS A 134 4.26 -18.41 -0.93
N MET A 135 3.60 -17.37 -0.41
CA MET A 135 2.15 -17.34 -0.30
C MET A 135 1.51 -17.66 -1.66
N ASN A 136 0.38 -18.36 -1.68
CA ASN A 136 -0.32 -18.61 -2.94
C ASN A 136 -0.62 -17.29 -3.67
N TYR A 137 -0.16 -17.17 -4.93
CA TYR A 137 -0.25 -15.93 -5.70
C TYR A 137 -1.69 -15.41 -5.86
N TRP A 138 -2.66 -16.29 -6.12
CA TRP A 138 -4.05 -15.88 -6.30
C TRP A 138 -4.67 -15.36 -5.01
N LYS A 139 -4.32 -15.95 -3.86
CA LYS A 139 -4.71 -15.42 -2.55
C LYS A 139 -4.06 -14.06 -2.31
N PHE A 140 -2.75 -13.95 -2.54
CA PHE A 140 -2.03 -12.69 -2.44
C PHE A 140 -2.68 -11.60 -3.32
N LEU A 141 -2.93 -11.89 -4.60
CA LEU A 141 -3.54 -10.95 -5.54
C LEU A 141 -4.93 -10.52 -5.07
N LEU A 142 -5.81 -11.47 -4.72
CA LEU A 142 -7.16 -11.17 -4.25
C LEU A 142 -7.18 -10.21 -3.05
N TYR A 143 -6.37 -10.50 -2.02
CA TYR A 143 -6.33 -9.65 -0.83
C TYR A 143 -5.61 -8.32 -1.07
N THR A 144 -4.66 -8.29 -2.00
CA THR A 144 -4.05 -7.06 -2.50
C THR A 144 -5.07 -6.18 -3.19
N THR A 145 -5.83 -6.73 -4.14
CA THR A 145 -6.91 -6.03 -4.87
C THR A 145 -7.95 -5.45 -3.91
N ILE A 146 -8.41 -6.24 -2.93
CA ILE A 146 -9.38 -5.76 -1.93
C ILE A 146 -8.78 -4.62 -1.10
N GLY A 147 -7.58 -4.80 -0.55
CA GLY A 147 -6.93 -3.78 0.28
C GLY A 147 -6.60 -2.50 -0.48
N ALA A 148 -6.06 -2.61 -1.69
CA ALA A 148 -5.77 -1.48 -2.55
C ALA A 148 -7.06 -0.79 -3.02
N GLY A 149 -8.08 -1.55 -3.41
CA GLY A 149 -9.37 -1.02 -3.83
C GLY A 149 -10.07 -0.22 -2.73
N VAL A 150 -10.07 -0.72 -1.50
CA VAL A 150 -10.61 0.02 -0.33
C VAL A 150 -9.81 1.32 -0.12
N TRP A 151 -8.48 1.26 -0.19
CA TRP A 151 -7.65 2.46 -0.05
C TRP A 151 -7.93 3.50 -1.14
N HIS A 152 -7.97 3.06 -2.42
CA HIS A 152 -8.26 3.95 -3.54
C HIS A 152 -9.69 4.51 -3.48
N ALA A 153 -10.66 3.74 -2.98
CA ALA A 153 -12.02 4.23 -2.76
C ALA A 153 -12.06 5.34 -1.69
N ILE A 154 -11.28 5.21 -0.60
CA ILE A 154 -11.15 6.26 0.43
C ILE A 154 -10.54 7.53 -0.19
N LEU A 155 -9.44 7.40 -0.96
CA LEU A 155 -8.80 8.54 -1.61
C LEU A 155 -9.69 9.19 -2.68
N ALA A 156 -10.42 8.38 -3.44
CA ALA A 156 -11.37 8.87 -4.43
C ALA A 156 -12.54 9.60 -3.77
N GLY A 157 -13.06 9.07 -2.65
CA GLY A 157 -14.07 9.75 -1.83
C GLY A 157 -13.58 11.10 -1.29
N LEU A 158 -12.31 11.16 -0.86
CA LEU A 158 -11.68 12.42 -0.46
C LEU A 158 -11.62 13.40 -1.63
N GLY A 159 -11.14 12.97 -2.81
CA GLY A 159 -11.06 13.83 -3.99
C GLY A 159 -12.41 14.37 -4.41
N TRP A 160 -13.44 13.51 -4.43
CA TRP A 160 -14.82 13.91 -4.70
C TRP A 160 -15.34 14.94 -3.68
N TYR A 161 -15.10 14.72 -2.40
CA TYR A 161 -15.48 15.65 -1.34
C TYR A 161 -14.76 17.00 -1.47
N LEU A 162 -13.44 16.98 -1.72
CA LEU A 162 -12.66 18.21 -1.90
C LEU A 162 -13.16 19.06 -3.08
N HIS A 163 -13.66 18.44 -4.14
CA HIS A 163 -14.27 19.16 -5.27
C HIS A 163 -15.44 20.06 -4.82
N THR A 164 -16.18 19.67 -3.77
CA THR A 164 -17.34 20.45 -3.29
C THR A 164 -16.96 21.65 -2.43
N ILE A 165 -15.74 21.70 -1.87
CA ILE A 165 -15.37 22.70 -0.84
C ILE A 165 -14.09 23.47 -1.15
N VAL A 166 -13.29 23.04 -2.13
CA VAL A 166 -11.95 23.58 -2.39
C VAL A 166 -11.80 23.91 -3.87
N PRO A 167 -11.39 25.14 -4.22
CA PRO A 167 -11.02 25.48 -5.59
C PRO A 167 -9.72 24.74 -5.99
N GLU A 168 -9.55 24.52 -7.29
CA GLU A 168 -8.45 23.71 -7.85
C GLU A 168 -7.05 24.22 -7.44
N GLU A 169 -6.88 25.55 -7.32
CA GLU A 169 -5.60 26.15 -6.95
C GLU A 169 -5.12 25.73 -5.54
N GLN A 170 -6.04 25.38 -4.64
CA GLN A 170 -5.74 24.96 -3.26
C GLN A 170 -5.75 23.46 -3.07
N LEU A 171 -6.03 22.70 -4.13
CA LEU A 171 -6.23 21.24 -4.06
C LEU A 171 -5.02 20.51 -3.46
N ASN A 172 -3.81 20.79 -3.92
CA ASN A 172 -2.60 20.10 -3.45
C ASN A 172 -2.29 20.33 -1.96
N ASP A 173 -2.53 21.55 -1.47
CA ASP A 173 -2.33 21.90 -0.05
C ASP A 173 -3.34 21.14 0.80
N LYS A 174 -4.59 21.07 0.36
CA LYS A 174 -5.64 20.36 1.07
C LYS A 174 -5.46 18.85 1.00
N ILE A 175 -4.99 18.29 -0.10
CA ILE A 175 -4.63 16.87 -0.17
C ILE A 175 -3.58 16.54 0.88
N THR A 176 -2.54 17.36 1.02
CA THR A 176 -1.48 17.13 2.00
C THR A 176 -2.04 17.17 3.43
N GLU A 177 -2.88 18.16 3.74
CA GLU A 177 -3.51 18.31 5.05
C GLU A 177 -4.39 17.08 5.40
N TYR A 178 -5.30 16.70 4.49
CA TYR A 178 -6.22 15.57 4.75
C TYR A 178 -5.50 14.21 4.72
N ALA A 179 -4.46 14.04 3.91
CA ALA A 179 -3.67 12.82 3.90
C ALA A 179 -2.99 12.57 5.27
N GLU A 180 -2.50 13.62 5.92
CA GLU A 180 -1.95 13.53 7.28
C GLU A 180 -3.03 13.11 8.30
N TYR A 181 -4.24 13.68 8.24
CA TYR A 181 -5.34 13.27 9.13
C TYR A 181 -5.75 11.81 8.90
N ILE A 182 -5.89 11.37 7.65
CA ILE A 182 -6.22 9.96 7.31
C ILE A 182 -5.14 9.04 7.84
N LYS A 183 -3.87 9.36 7.64
CA LYS A 183 -2.73 8.61 8.13
C LYS A 183 -2.76 8.47 9.65
N LEU A 184 -2.95 9.57 10.39
CA LEU A 184 -3.05 9.56 11.85
C LEU A 184 -4.23 8.73 12.34
N PHE A 185 -5.39 8.86 11.69
CA PHE A 185 -6.59 8.08 12.02
C PHE A 185 -6.36 6.57 11.84
N ILE A 186 -5.75 6.16 10.72
CA ILE A 186 -5.45 4.74 10.46
C ILE A 186 -4.44 4.22 11.47
N ILE A 187 -3.38 4.98 11.78
CA ILE A 187 -2.40 4.59 12.80
C ILE A 187 -3.09 4.40 14.15
N ALA A 188 -3.98 5.30 14.55
CA ALA A 188 -4.74 5.18 15.79
C ALA A 188 -5.61 3.92 15.81
N LEU A 189 -6.32 3.61 14.71
CA LEU A 189 -7.12 2.38 14.60
C LEU A 189 -6.25 1.12 14.71
N VAL A 190 -5.07 1.12 14.07
CA VAL A 190 -4.12 -0.01 14.15
C VAL A 190 -3.62 -0.20 15.59
N ILE A 191 -3.27 0.89 16.28
CA ILE A 191 -2.84 0.83 17.69
C ILE A 191 -3.96 0.28 18.58
N ILE A 192 -5.20 0.75 18.39
CA ILE A 192 -6.37 0.25 19.13
C ILE A 192 -6.59 -1.25 18.87
N ALA A 193 -6.52 -1.68 17.60
CA ALA A 193 -6.67 -3.08 17.23
C ALA A 193 -5.57 -3.96 17.86
N ILE A 194 -4.31 -3.52 17.80
CA ILE A 194 -3.19 -4.23 18.42
C ILE A 194 -3.39 -4.30 19.95
N GLY A 195 -3.75 -3.19 20.59
CA GLY A 195 -4.04 -3.12 22.03
C GLY A 195 -5.15 -4.10 22.42
N TRP A 196 -6.24 -4.14 21.67
CA TRP A 196 -7.34 -5.09 21.90
C TRP A 196 -6.89 -6.55 21.78
N PHE A 197 -6.08 -6.88 20.74
CA PHE A 197 -5.53 -8.23 20.56
C PHE A 197 -4.59 -8.63 21.71
N VAL A 198 -3.73 -7.72 22.17
CA VAL A 198 -2.82 -7.96 23.30
C VAL A 198 -3.61 -8.20 24.58
N VAL A 199 -4.59 -7.35 24.88
CA VAL A 199 -5.46 -7.52 26.06
C VAL A 199 -6.20 -8.86 26.01
N LYS A 200 -6.79 -9.22 24.86
CA LYS A 200 -7.46 -10.51 24.66
C LYS A 200 -6.52 -11.70 24.84
N ALA A 201 -5.27 -11.60 24.36
CA ALA A 201 -4.27 -12.66 24.54
C ALA A 201 -3.84 -12.81 26.00
N LEU A 202 -3.67 -11.71 26.73
CA LEU A 202 -3.34 -11.72 28.16
C LEU A 202 -4.46 -12.28 29.02
N LEU A 203 -5.71 -11.95 28.71
CA LEU A 203 -6.89 -12.50 29.41
C LEU A 203 -7.05 -14.01 29.18
N LYS A 204 -6.76 -14.49 27.94
CA LYS A 204 -6.82 -15.93 27.63
C LYS A 204 -5.71 -16.74 28.30
N LYS A 205 -4.60 -16.12 28.72
CA LYS A 205 -3.50 -16.80 29.43
C LYS A 205 -3.75 -16.89 30.92
N LYS A 206 -4.76 -16.18 31.45
CA LYS A 206 -5.09 -16.13 32.90
C LYS A 206 -6.23 -17.08 33.29
N ASN A 207 -6.91 -17.66 32.27
CA ASN A 207 -7.88 -18.75 32.40
C ASN A 207 -7.28 -20.05 31.85
#